data_f94c5317b1c519a871174452ba7a1744
#
_entry.id   f94c5317b1c519a871174452ba7a1744
#
_cell.length_a   1.000
_cell.length_b   1.000
_cell.length_c   1.000
_cell.angle_alpha   90.00
_cell.angle_beta   90.00
_cell.angle_gamma   90.00
#
_symmetry.space_group_name_H-M   'P 1'
#
loop_
_entity.id
_entity.type
_entity.pdbx_description
1 polymer ?
#
loop_
_entity_poly.entity_id
_entity_poly.type
_entity_poly.pdbx_seq_one_letter_code
_entity_poly.pdbx_strand_id
1 'polypeptide(L)'
;GVWRSFQAVMFLAGSAVIAFAKPAIKILAAKQYYEAWKYVPVLSAAMIFTAFTSFVGTVYVITKQSGMSFITAFAGAAINIALNFIFIPSPLGVQGAALATFISYFAVFIIRSLNVKKALPYKMYGGYIAVNTAVIAVQTLFSVLELRGSTAVQAVCLLLTAAVNFKFIAACVKKLISSVKR
;
A
#
# COMPACT_ATOMS: atom_id res chain seq x y z
N GLY A 1 14.00 -5.17 12.51
CA GLY A 1 13.26 -6.44 12.45
C GLY A 1 12.52 -6.61 11.12
N VAL A 2 12.11 -7.83 10.81
CA VAL A 2 11.49 -8.23 9.53
C VAL A 2 10.32 -7.31 9.13
N TRP A 3 9.44 -6.98 10.08
CA TRP A 3 8.30 -6.09 9.86
C TRP A 3 8.69 -4.73 9.28
N ARG A 4 9.73 -4.10 9.83
CA ARG A 4 10.17 -2.77 9.37
C ARG A 4 10.82 -2.83 7.98
N SER A 5 11.58 -3.88 7.72
CA SER A 5 12.15 -4.12 6.38
C SER A 5 11.07 -4.38 5.34
N PHE A 6 10.04 -5.14 5.70
CA PHE A 6 8.88 -5.39 4.84
C PHE A 6 8.13 -4.09 4.51
N GLN A 7 7.87 -3.22 5.52
CA GLN A 7 7.29 -1.91 5.30
C GLN A 7 8.12 -1.07 4.32
N ALA A 8 9.45 -1.03 4.52
CA ALA A 8 10.36 -0.25 3.69
C ALA A 8 10.30 -0.68 2.21
N VAL A 9 10.32 -1.99 1.96
CA VAL A 9 10.22 -2.55 0.61
C VAL A 9 8.88 -2.23 -0.02
N MET A 10 7.78 -2.42 0.72
CA MET A 10 6.44 -2.18 0.18
C MET A 10 6.18 -0.71 -0.14
N PHE A 11 6.61 0.23 0.72
CA PHE A 11 6.48 1.66 0.45
C PHE A 11 7.33 2.10 -0.74
N LEU A 12 8.57 1.60 -0.85
CA LEU A 12 9.42 1.94 -1.99
C LEU A 12 8.86 1.38 -3.29
N ALA A 13 8.44 0.12 -3.30
CA ALA A 13 7.85 -0.52 -4.48
C ALA A 13 6.57 0.20 -4.91
N GLY A 14 5.66 0.51 -3.96
CA GLY A 14 4.44 1.26 -4.26
C GLY A 14 4.71 2.66 -4.79
N SER A 15 5.65 3.40 -4.19
CA SER A 15 6.08 4.72 -4.68
C SER A 15 6.67 4.64 -6.09
N ALA A 16 7.48 3.62 -6.38
CA ALA A 16 8.02 3.40 -7.72
C ALA A 16 6.92 3.10 -8.74
N VAL A 17 5.96 2.22 -8.40
CA VAL A 17 4.83 1.92 -9.29
C VAL A 17 4.01 3.17 -9.59
N ILE A 18 3.76 4.04 -8.60
CA ILE A 18 3.05 5.31 -8.82
C ILE A 18 3.87 6.25 -9.72
N ALA A 19 5.17 6.40 -9.46
CA ALA A 19 6.04 7.28 -10.25
C ALA A 19 6.13 6.86 -11.71
N PHE A 20 6.15 5.56 -11.97
CA PHE A 20 6.27 5.01 -13.31
C PHE A 20 4.93 4.56 -13.93
N ALA A 21 3.78 4.87 -13.33
CA ALA A 21 2.47 4.43 -13.80
C ALA A 21 2.21 4.82 -15.26
N LYS A 22 2.39 6.10 -15.62
CA LYS A 22 2.18 6.60 -16.99
C LYS A 22 3.07 5.90 -18.03
N PRO A 23 4.41 5.90 -17.91
CA PRO A 23 5.26 5.22 -18.87
C PRO A 23 5.06 3.71 -18.89
N ALA A 24 4.81 3.08 -17.76
CA ALA A 24 4.56 1.65 -17.69
C ALA A 24 3.30 1.25 -18.47
N ILE A 25 2.19 1.93 -18.24
CA ILE A 25 0.94 1.65 -18.96
C ILE A 25 1.08 1.96 -20.46
N LYS A 26 1.82 3.01 -20.84
CA LYS A 26 2.08 3.34 -22.24
C LYS A 26 2.82 2.21 -22.99
N ILE A 27 3.66 1.47 -22.29
CA ILE A 27 4.46 0.37 -22.87
C ILE A 27 3.67 -0.94 -22.83
N LEU A 28 2.97 -1.20 -21.72
CA LEU A 28 2.37 -2.51 -21.43
C LEU A 28 0.93 -2.66 -21.92
N ALA A 29 0.17 -1.56 -22.02
CA ALA A 29 -1.23 -1.61 -22.38
C ALA A 29 -1.47 -1.20 -23.85
N ALA A 30 -2.48 -1.80 -24.47
CA ALA A 30 -2.96 -1.34 -25.76
C ALA A 30 -3.51 0.09 -25.65
N LYS A 31 -3.44 0.86 -26.77
CA LYS A 31 -3.80 2.29 -26.80
C LYS A 31 -5.18 2.59 -26.19
N GLN A 32 -6.16 1.71 -26.38
CA GLN A 32 -7.50 1.84 -25.84
C GLN A 32 -7.59 1.78 -24.30
N TYR A 33 -6.57 1.18 -23.64
CA TYR A 33 -6.53 1.05 -22.18
C TYR A 33 -5.55 2.04 -21.53
N TYR A 34 -5.04 3.03 -22.30
CA TYR A 34 -4.05 3.98 -21.76
C TYR A 34 -4.56 4.71 -20.52
N GLU A 35 -5.82 5.09 -20.47
CA GLU A 35 -6.45 5.77 -19.33
C GLU A 35 -6.36 5.00 -17.99
N ALA A 36 -6.03 3.71 -18.03
CA ALA A 36 -5.87 2.88 -16.82
C ALA A 36 -4.78 3.41 -15.86
N TRP A 37 -3.80 4.17 -16.36
CA TRP A 37 -2.77 4.78 -15.51
C TRP A 37 -3.34 5.68 -14.42
N LYS A 38 -4.53 6.27 -14.62
CA LYS A 38 -5.20 7.14 -13.64
C LYS A 38 -5.58 6.39 -12.35
N TYR A 39 -5.87 5.11 -12.43
CA TYR A 39 -6.29 4.28 -11.31
C TYR A 39 -5.11 3.63 -10.57
N VAL A 40 -3.97 3.48 -11.25
CA VAL A 40 -2.77 2.82 -10.70
C VAL A 40 -2.30 3.45 -9.38
N PRO A 41 -2.25 4.79 -9.20
CA PRO A 41 -1.77 5.39 -7.97
C PRO A 41 -2.57 4.97 -6.73
N VAL A 42 -3.90 5.04 -6.79
CA VAL A 42 -4.77 4.67 -5.67
C VAL A 42 -4.73 3.16 -5.42
N LEU A 43 -4.74 2.35 -6.48
CA LEU A 43 -4.62 0.90 -6.35
C LEU A 43 -3.26 0.48 -5.78
N SER A 44 -2.18 1.19 -6.12
CA SER A 44 -0.85 0.94 -5.54
C SER A 44 -0.83 1.22 -4.04
N ALA A 45 -1.46 2.30 -3.59
CA ALA A 45 -1.66 2.57 -2.17
C ALA A 45 -2.48 1.45 -1.50
N ALA A 46 -3.55 0.98 -2.13
CA ALA A 46 -4.35 -0.15 -1.64
C ALA A 46 -3.51 -1.43 -1.52
N MET A 47 -2.66 -1.73 -2.50
CA MET A 47 -1.78 -2.91 -2.51
C MET A 47 -0.77 -2.89 -1.35
N ILE A 48 -0.23 -1.73 -0.97
CA ILE A 48 0.64 -1.59 0.19
C ILE A 48 -0.10 -2.07 1.45
N PHE A 49 -1.32 -1.58 1.68
CA PHE A 49 -2.11 -1.94 2.85
C PHE A 49 -2.66 -3.37 2.78
N THR A 50 -2.92 -3.90 1.59
CA THR A 50 -3.22 -5.33 1.39
C THR A 50 -2.06 -6.20 1.86
N ALA A 51 -0.84 -5.84 1.47
CA ALA A 51 0.37 -6.56 1.90
C ALA A 51 0.57 -6.47 3.43
N PHE A 52 0.36 -5.28 4.02
CA PHE A 52 0.44 -5.11 5.48
C PHE A 52 -0.62 -5.92 6.21
N THR A 53 -1.86 -5.91 5.72
CA THR A 53 -2.98 -6.71 6.24
C THR A 53 -2.67 -8.19 6.22
N SER A 54 -2.08 -8.68 5.12
CA SER A 54 -1.67 -10.08 4.96
C SER A 54 -0.54 -10.43 5.92
N PHE A 55 0.49 -9.58 6.02
CA PHE A 55 1.61 -9.81 6.93
C PHE A 55 1.15 -9.89 8.39
N VAL A 56 0.35 -8.93 8.85
CA VAL A 56 -0.19 -8.95 10.22
C VAL A 56 -1.13 -10.14 10.42
N GLY A 57 -1.87 -10.52 9.38
CA GLY A 57 -2.77 -11.68 9.40
C GLY A 57 -2.06 -13.02 9.61
N THR A 58 -0.76 -13.15 9.29
CA THR A 58 -0.01 -14.39 9.56
C THR A 58 0.03 -14.73 11.04
N VAL A 59 -0.10 -13.74 11.93
CA VAL A 59 -0.15 -13.99 13.37
C VAL A 59 -1.38 -14.81 13.76
N TYR A 60 -2.53 -14.60 13.10
CA TYR A 60 -3.73 -15.42 13.36
C TYR A 60 -3.51 -16.89 12.99
N VAL A 61 -2.71 -17.16 11.96
CA VAL A 61 -2.36 -18.55 11.59
C VAL A 61 -1.49 -19.17 12.69
N ILE A 62 -0.47 -18.45 13.14
CA ILE A 62 0.47 -18.90 14.18
C ILE A 62 -0.26 -19.13 15.52
N THR A 63 -1.20 -18.23 15.86
CA THR A 63 -1.98 -18.32 17.11
C THR A 63 -3.25 -19.17 16.99
N LYS A 64 -3.45 -19.86 15.85
CA LYS A 64 -4.64 -20.69 15.56
C LYS A 64 -5.97 -19.95 15.71
N GLN A 65 -5.98 -18.64 15.43
CA GLN A 65 -7.17 -17.78 15.51
C GLN A 65 -7.84 -17.60 14.13
N SER A 66 -8.15 -18.71 13.44
CA SER A 66 -8.75 -18.69 12.10
C SER A 66 -10.08 -17.92 12.05
N GLY A 67 -10.89 -17.96 13.13
CA GLY A 67 -12.11 -17.19 13.24
C GLY A 67 -11.89 -15.68 13.14
N MET A 68 -10.85 -15.15 13.79
CA MET A 68 -10.49 -13.73 13.71
C MET A 68 -9.99 -13.34 12.31
N SER A 69 -9.26 -14.24 11.65
CA SER A 69 -8.85 -14.04 10.25
C SER A 69 -10.07 -13.90 9.34
N PHE A 70 -11.06 -14.78 9.50
CA PHE A 70 -12.31 -14.75 8.74
C PHE A 70 -13.13 -13.48 9.02
N ILE A 71 -13.39 -13.17 10.31
CA ILE A 71 -14.18 -12.00 10.72
C ILE A 71 -13.58 -10.69 10.17
N THR A 72 -12.26 -10.52 10.25
CA THR A 72 -11.60 -9.31 9.75
C THR A 72 -11.60 -9.22 8.22
N ALA A 73 -11.51 -10.35 7.52
CA ALA A 73 -11.63 -10.39 6.07
C ALA A 73 -13.07 -10.05 5.63
N PHE A 74 -14.07 -10.63 6.30
CA PHE A 74 -15.49 -10.35 6.04
C PHE A 74 -15.82 -8.87 6.30
N ALA A 75 -15.33 -8.28 7.41
CA ALA A 75 -15.50 -6.86 7.69
C ALA A 75 -14.91 -6.00 6.56
N GLY A 76 -13.73 -6.35 6.05
CA GLY A 76 -13.12 -5.65 4.92
C GLY A 76 -13.96 -5.73 3.64
N ALA A 77 -14.49 -6.91 3.34
CA ALA A 77 -15.39 -7.10 2.19
C ALA A 77 -16.68 -6.28 2.33
N ALA A 78 -17.29 -6.29 3.52
CA ALA A 78 -18.50 -5.52 3.81
C ALA A 78 -18.25 -4.00 3.65
N ILE A 79 -17.15 -3.49 4.20
CA ILE A 79 -16.74 -2.09 4.03
C ILE A 79 -16.53 -1.77 2.54
N ASN A 80 -15.83 -2.62 1.80
CA ASN A 80 -15.57 -2.43 0.38
C ASN A 80 -16.86 -2.36 -0.44
N ILE A 81 -17.78 -3.30 -0.22
CA ILE A 81 -19.09 -3.33 -0.89
C ILE A 81 -19.88 -2.06 -0.57
N ALA A 82 -20.00 -1.70 0.71
CA ALA A 82 -20.73 -0.50 1.14
C ALA A 82 -20.17 0.77 0.48
N LEU A 83 -18.84 0.93 0.47
CA LEU A 83 -18.18 2.09 -0.14
C LEU A 83 -18.34 2.09 -1.67
N ASN A 84 -18.34 0.95 -2.34
CA ASN A 84 -18.61 0.86 -3.78
C ASN A 84 -20.04 1.33 -4.12
N PHE A 85 -21.04 0.98 -3.32
CA PHE A 85 -22.41 1.50 -3.50
C PHE A 85 -22.51 3.02 -3.37
N ILE A 86 -21.63 3.65 -2.60
CA ILE A 86 -21.60 5.10 -2.39
C ILE A 86 -20.75 5.79 -3.47
N PHE A 87 -19.55 5.26 -3.76
CA PHE A 87 -18.55 5.96 -4.57
C PHE A 87 -18.70 5.74 -6.07
N ILE A 88 -19.16 4.56 -6.52
CA ILE A 88 -19.31 4.29 -7.96
C ILE A 88 -20.39 5.18 -8.60
N PRO A 89 -21.59 5.39 -7.96
CA PRO A 89 -22.59 6.28 -8.51
C PRO A 89 -22.23 7.76 -8.41
N SER A 90 -21.22 8.12 -7.59
CA SER A 90 -20.76 9.50 -7.42
C SER A 90 -19.91 9.95 -8.62
N PRO A 91 -19.55 11.25 -8.72
CA PRO A 91 -18.62 11.75 -9.75
C PRO A 91 -17.25 11.07 -9.79
N LEU A 92 -16.92 10.27 -8.76
CA LEU A 92 -15.67 9.50 -8.70
C LEU A 92 -15.66 8.29 -9.65
N GLY A 93 -16.82 7.71 -9.94
CA GLY A 93 -16.96 6.56 -10.85
C GLY A 93 -15.95 5.43 -10.52
N VAL A 94 -15.19 5.00 -11.51
CA VAL A 94 -14.16 3.94 -11.35
C VAL A 94 -13.08 4.29 -10.33
N GLN A 95 -12.72 5.59 -10.21
CA GLN A 95 -11.79 6.05 -9.18
C GLN A 95 -12.35 5.82 -7.77
N GLY A 96 -13.68 5.91 -7.62
CA GLY A 96 -14.38 5.59 -6.38
C GLY A 96 -14.19 4.13 -5.97
N ALA A 97 -14.22 3.19 -6.91
CA ALA A 97 -13.95 1.79 -6.63
C ALA A 97 -12.50 1.55 -6.14
N ALA A 98 -11.54 2.25 -6.74
CA ALA A 98 -10.14 2.20 -6.27
C ALA A 98 -9.99 2.75 -4.84
N LEU A 99 -10.67 3.86 -4.53
CA LEU A 99 -10.71 4.44 -3.18
C LEU A 99 -11.41 3.52 -2.17
N ALA A 100 -12.53 2.89 -2.54
CA ALA A 100 -13.21 1.91 -1.70
C ALA A 100 -12.27 0.75 -1.33
N THR A 101 -11.49 0.29 -2.30
CA THR A 101 -10.49 -0.76 -2.08
C THR A 101 -9.38 -0.30 -1.12
N PHE A 102 -8.85 0.91 -1.31
CA PHE A 102 -7.84 1.47 -0.40
C PHE A 102 -8.38 1.60 1.03
N ILE A 103 -9.55 2.21 1.21
CA ILE A 103 -10.14 2.47 2.53
C ILE A 103 -10.44 1.14 3.25
N SER A 104 -10.99 0.15 2.55
CA SER A 104 -11.30 -1.14 3.15
C SER A 104 -10.05 -1.88 3.64
N TYR A 105 -8.99 -1.95 2.84
CA TYR A 105 -7.74 -2.58 3.28
C TYR A 105 -7.03 -1.80 4.37
N PHE A 106 -7.07 -0.46 4.33
CA PHE A 106 -6.56 0.37 5.39
C PHE A 106 -7.29 0.12 6.72
N ALA A 107 -8.63 0.05 6.69
CA ALA A 107 -9.46 -0.25 7.85
C ALA A 107 -9.14 -1.66 8.41
N VAL A 108 -9.05 -2.69 7.56
CA VAL A 108 -8.69 -4.04 7.98
C VAL A 108 -7.28 -4.09 8.58
N PHE A 109 -6.33 -3.36 7.99
CA PHE A 109 -4.99 -3.25 8.55
C PHE A 109 -5.00 -2.68 9.97
N ILE A 110 -5.77 -1.60 10.21
CA ILE A 110 -5.90 -1.01 11.56
C ILE A 110 -6.55 -2.01 12.52
N ILE A 111 -7.67 -2.63 12.13
CA ILE A 111 -8.40 -3.62 12.96
C ILE A 111 -7.46 -4.79 13.34
N ARG A 112 -6.77 -5.38 12.35
CA ARG A 112 -5.82 -6.48 12.59
C ARG A 112 -4.67 -6.07 13.47
N SER A 113 -4.09 -4.90 13.22
CA SER A 113 -2.95 -4.39 13.97
C SER A 113 -3.27 -4.16 15.45
N LEU A 114 -4.45 -3.61 15.75
CA LEU A 114 -4.91 -3.40 17.12
C LEU A 114 -5.22 -4.74 17.83
N ASN A 115 -5.82 -5.68 17.10
CA ASN A 115 -6.16 -6.98 17.64
C ASN A 115 -4.92 -7.83 17.91
N VAL A 116 -4.04 -7.96 16.91
CA VAL A 116 -2.80 -8.74 17.02
C VAL A 116 -1.86 -8.18 18.10
N LYS A 117 -1.83 -6.86 18.30
CA LYS A 117 -1.04 -6.24 19.39
C LYS A 117 -1.44 -6.71 20.79
N LYS A 118 -2.71 -7.11 20.97
CA LYS A 118 -3.19 -7.69 22.25
C LYS A 118 -2.70 -9.12 22.46
N ALA A 119 -2.59 -9.90 21.38
CA ALA A 119 -2.16 -11.30 21.44
C ALA A 119 -0.63 -11.45 21.43
N LEU A 120 0.05 -10.60 20.65
CA LEU A 120 1.51 -10.59 20.50
C LEU A 120 2.03 -9.16 20.55
N PRO A 121 2.67 -8.71 21.64
CA PRO A 121 3.20 -7.36 21.72
C PRO A 121 4.37 -7.17 20.73
N TYR A 122 4.15 -6.38 19.69
CA TYR A 122 5.15 -6.01 18.70
C TYR A 122 5.20 -4.50 18.47
N LYS A 123 6.36 -4.00 18.05
CA LYS A 123 6.52 -2.58 17.70
C LYS A 123 5.95 -2.33 16.30
N MET A 124 4.83 -1.64 16.25
CA MET A 124 4.11 -1.36 15.01
C MET A 124 4.79 -0.28 14.14
N TYR A 125 5.59 0.58 14.77
CA TYR A 125 6.24 1.75 14.12
C TYR A 125 5.23 2.68 13.42
N GLY A 126 4.11 2.99 14.10
CA GLY A 126 2.99 3.75 13.54
C GLY A 126 3.38 5.10 12.95
N GLY A 127 4.26 5.86 13.60
CA GLY A 127 4.78 7.13 13.07
C GLY A 127 5.50 6.97 11.73
N TYR A 128 6.26 5.88 11.58
CA TYR A 128 6.94 5.56 10.32
C TYR A 128 5.95 5.20 9.20
N ILE A 129 4.92 4.43 9.53
CA ILE A 129 3.82 4.13 8.59
C ILE A 129 3.12 5.43 8.19
N ALA A 130 2.79 6.29 9.16
CA ALA A 130 2.09 7.56 8.90
C ALA A 130 2.89 8.49 7.96
N VAL A 131 4.19 8.65 8.18
CA VAL A 131 5.05 9.48 7.31
C VAL A 131 5.09 8.93 5.88
N ASN A 132 5.36 7.63 5.72
CA ASN A 132 5.39 7.03 4.39
C ASN A 132 4.02 7.07 3.70
N THR A 133 2.92 6.84 4.45
CA THR A 133 1.55 6.95 3.92
C THR A 133 1.24 8.37 3.48
N ALA A 134 1.68 9.40 4.23
CA ALA A 134 1.52 10.79 3.82
C ALA A 134 2.25 11.10 2.50
N VAL A 135 3.49 10.60 2.35
CA VAL A 135 4.25 10.74 1.09
C VAL A 135 3.53 10.06 -0.08
N ILE A 136 3.04 8.83 0.11
CA ILE A 136 2.26 8.11 -0.91
C ILE A 136 0.94 8.84 -1.23
N ALA A 137 0.27 9.41 -0.23
CA ALA A 137 -0.97 10.18 -0.44
C ALA A 137 -0.72 11.44 -1.27
N VAL A 138 0.33 12.21 -0.98
CA VAL A 138 0.73 13.37 -1.79
C VAL A 138 1.06 12.95 -3.21
N GLN A 139 1.85 11.89 -3.37
CA GLN A 139 2.24 11.36 -4.67
C GLN A 139 1.03 10.92 -5.50
N THR A 140 0.09 10.22 -4.86
CA THR A 140 -1.18 9.78 -5.47
C THR A 140 -2.04 10.96 -5.88
N LEU A 141 -2.19 11.96 -5.00
CA LEU A 141 -3.01 13.14 -5.25
C LEU A 141 -2.50 13.93 -6.47
N PHE A 142 -1.19 14.21 -6.53
CA PHE A 142 -0.58 14.91 -7.67
C PHE A 142 -0.69 14.12 -8.98
N SER A 143 -0.66 12.79 -8.90
CA SER A 143 -0.82 11.94 -10.08
C SER A 143 -2.27 11.94 -10.58
N VAL A 144 -3.24 11.74 -9.69
CA VAL A 144 -4.67 11.63 -10.04
C VAL A 144 -5.25 12.95 -10.52
N LEU A 145 -4.89 14.07 -9.88
CA LEU A 145 -5.37 15.41 -10.25
C LEU A 145 -4.58 16.05 -11.40
N GLU A 146 -3.59 15.37 -11.95
CA GLU A 146 -2.72 15.85 -13.04
C GLU A 146 -2.16 17.27 -12.78
N LEU A 147 -1.79 17.57 -11.55
CA LEU A 147 -1.33 18.90 -11.15
C LEU A 147 -0.03 19.27 -11.87
N ARG A 148 0.15 20.58 -12.14
CA ARG A 148 1.39 21.10 -12.72
C ARG A 148 2.58 20.70 -11.85
N GLY A 149 3.66 20.19 -12.49
CA GLY A 149 4.83 19.69 -11.76
C GLY A 149 4.69 18.25 -11.21
N SER A 150 3.64 17.52 -11.57
CA SER A 150 3.43 16.14 -11.12
C SER A 150 4.68 15.27 -11.28
N THR A 151 5.40 15.36 -12.40
CA THR A 151 6.63 14.60 -12.65
C THR A 151 7.73 14.90 -11.62
N ALA A 152 7.91 16.18 -11.28
CA ALA A 152 8.90 16.58 -10.28
C ALA A 152 8.49 16.07 -8.87
N VAL A 153 7.20 16.18 -8.53
CA VAL A 153 6.67 15.66 -7.27
C VAL A 153 6.83 14.14 -7.20
N GLN A 154 6.59 13.41 -8.29
CA GLN A 154 6.80 11.96 -8.36
C GLN A 154 8.27 11.61 -8.05
N ALA A 155 9.22 12.31 -8.66
CA ALA A 155 10.65 12.09 -8.41
C ALA A 155 11.04 12.41 -6.96
N VAL A 156 10.58 13.55 -6.43
CA VAL A 156 10.85 13.98 -5.05
C VAL A 156 10.25 12.98 -4.05
N CYS A 157 9.01 12.57 -4.22
CA CYS A 157 8.36 11.60 -3.32
C CYS A 157 9.06 10.23 -3.36
N LEU A 158 9.47 9.77 -4.54
CA LEU A 158 10.23 8.53 -4.68
C LEU A 158 11.58 8.61 -3.94
N LEU A 159 12.31 9.72 -4.10
CA LEU A 159 13.59 9.96 -3.41
C LEU A 159 13.39 10.06 -1.90
N LEU A 160 12.35 10.76 -1.43
CA LEU A 160 12.00 10.84 -0.01
C LEU A 160 11.67 9.46 0.57
N THR A 161 10.86 8.68 -0.14
CA THR A 161 10.54 7.31 0.27
C THR A 161 11.80 6.45 0.33
N ALA A 162 12.70 6.56 -0.66
CA ALA A 162 13.97 5.86 -0.65
C ALA A 162 14.87 6.30 0.52
N ALA A 163 14.99 7.61 0.78
CA ALA A 163 15.81 8.15 1.86
C ALA A 163 15.31 7.72 3.25
N VAL A 164 14.02 7.85 3.51
CA VAL A 164 13.39 7.43 4.78
C VAL A 164 13.59 5.92 5.01
N ASN A 165 13.58 5.13 3.94
CA ASN A 165 13.65 3.67 4.00
C ASN A 165 15.07 3.11 3.81
N PHE A 166 16.07 3.94 3.46
CA PHE A 166 17.41 3.52 3.02
C PHE A 166 18.08 2.52 3.97
N LYS A 167 18.12 2.81 5.26
CA LYS A 167 18.77 1.95 6.27
C LYS A 167 18.21 0.53 6.30
N PHE A 168 16.89 0.39 6.07
CA PHE A 168 16.20 -0.90 6.14
C PHE A 168 16.34 -1.69 4.83
N ILE A 169 16.33 -0.98 3.70
CA ILE A 169 16.57 -1.55 2.38
C ILE A 169 18.00 -2.07 2.28
N ALA A 170 18.99 -1.25 2.69
CA ALA A 170 20.38 -1.66 2.72
C ALA A 170 20.63 -2.88 3.61
N ALA A 171 19.96 -2.95 4.79
CA ALA A 171 20.03 -4.12 5.67
C ALA A 171 19.42 -5.38 5.01
N CYS A 172 18.30 -5.25 4.26
CA CYS A 172 17.71 -6.34 3.50
C CYS A 172 18.64 -6.86 2.41
N VAL A 173 19.19 -5.95 1.61
CA VAL A 173 20.12 -6.30 0.51
C VAL A 173 21.36 -7.01 1.06
N LYS A 174 21.97 -6.47 2.13
CA LYS A 174 23.12 -7.10 2.78
C LYS A 174 22.82 -8.53 3.25
N LYS A 175 21.64 -8.74 3.83
CA LYS A 175 21.20 -10.06 4.29
C LYS A 175 20.99 -11.04 3.14
N LEU A 176 20.39 -10.58 2.03
CA LEU A 176 20.20 -11.39 0.82
C LEU A 176 21.54 -11.80 0.22
N ILE A 177 22.48 -10.88 0.05
CA ILE A 177 23.83 -11.17 -0.47
C ILE A 177 24.57 -12.18 0.42
N SER A 178 24.44 -12.06 1.74
CA SER A 178 25.07 -12.99 2.68
C SER A 178 24.43 -14.40 2.65
N SER A 179 23.15 -14.50 2.27
CA SER A 179 22.46 -15.81 2.14
C SER A 179 22.79 -16.53 0.83
N VAL A 180 23.09 -15.78 -0.24
CA VAL A 180 23.50 -16.35 -1.55
C VAL A 180 24.95 -16.84 -1.56
N LYS A 181 25.78 -16.31 -0.64
CA LYS A 181 27.20 -16.72 -0.51
C LYS A 181 27.43 -17.93 0.39
N ARG A 182 26.37 -18.52 0.94
CA ARG A 182 26.37 -19.77 1.69
C ARG A 182 25.82 -20.91 0.84
#